data_e731ec7158096a41fdd56f1ca7028eb8
#
_entry.id   e731ec7158096a41fdd56f1ca7028eb8
#
_cell.length_a   1.000
_cell.length_b   1.000
_cell.length_c   1.000
_cell.angle_alpha   90.00
_cell.angle_beta   90.00
_cell.angle_gamma   90.00
#
_symmetry.space_group_name_H-M   'P 1'
#
loop_
_entity.id
_entity.type
_entity.pdbx_description
1 polymer ?
#
loop_
_entity_poly.entity_id
_entity_poly.type
_entity_poly.pdbx_seq_one_letter_code
_entity_poly.pdbx_strand_id
1 'polypeptide(L)'
;MNGGMSKAPFDTLGDTLRGTHGIFMDMFRQPGKLLEAMERLVPLEVKRGVAGATANGVPIVFMPLHKGADGFMSYEQFDTFYWPTLKKVILGLVEEGIVPMLFAEGGYNSRLEAIKDLPSGKVIWHFDRTDMAQAKGSLGDTACIMGNVPASLLFSGTPEEVTQYCEQLIETVGTGGGFILAEGAVIDEGQPENIQAVVEAAKSYGVY
;
A
#
# COMPACT_ATOMS: atom_id res chain seq x y z
N MET A 1 -4.90 -2.77 12.91
CA MET A 1 -5.26 -4.20 13.08
C MET A 1 -5.97 -4.63 11.79
N ASN A 2 -5.55 -5.69 11.13
CA ASN A 2 -6.19 -6.20 9.92
C ASN A 2 -6.87 -7.54 10.18
N GLY A 3 -7.89 -7.87 9.38
CA GLY A 3 -8.66 -9.10 9.51
C GLY A 3 -8.14 -10.23 8.64
N GLY A 4 -7.47 -9.91 7.55
CA GLY A 4 -6.96 -10.89 6.61
C GLY A 4 -5.79 -10.38 5.82
N MET A 5 -5.24 -11.24 4.96
CA MET A 5 -4.15 -10.92 4.06
C MET A 5 -4.46 -11.42 2.64
N SER A 6 -4.13 -10.62 1.66
CA SER A 6 -4.13 -10.98 0.24
C SER A 6 -2.87 -10.43 -0.43
N LYS A 7 -2.66 -10.70 -1.70
CA LYS A 7 -1.52 -10.20 -2.48
C LYS A 7 -1.94 -9.81 -3.89
N ALA A 8 -1.11 -8.99 -4.54
CA ALA A 8 -1.16 -8.87 -5.98
C ALA A 8 -0.84 -10.25 -6.62
N PRO A 9 -1.58 -10.71 -7.64
CA PRO A 9 -1.27 -11.97 -8.32
C PRO A 9 0.16 -12.06 -8.84
N PHE A 10 0.73 -10.95 -9.32
CA PHE A 10 2.14 -10.87 -9.71
C PHE A 10 3.08 -11.17 -8.53
N ASP A 11 2.82 -10.58 -7.35
CA ASP A 11 3.62 -10.83 -6.15
C ASP A 11 3.47 -12.27 -5.67
N THR A 12 2.27 -12.84 -5.71
CA THR A 12 2.05 -14.25 -5.36
C THR A 12 2.90 -15.17 -6.21
N LEU A 13 2.94 -14.97 -7.53
CA LEU A 13 3.82 -15.75 -8.41
C LEU A 13 5.29 -15.47 -8.12
N GLY A 14 5.68 -14.20 -7.99
CA GLY A 14 7.07 -13.80 -7.79
C GLY A 14 7.66 -14.22 -6.45
N ASP A 15 6.87 -14.17 -5.37
CA ASP A 15 7.35 -14.49 -4.03
C ASP A 15 7.33 -15.99 -3.73
N THR A 16 6.37 -16.71 -4.34
CA THR A 16 6.06 -18.08 -3.90
C THR A 16 6.48 -19.16 -4.90
N LEU A 17 6.34 -18.91 -6.21
CA LEU A 17 6.48 -19.96 -7.23
C LEU A 17 7.67 -19.75 -8.17
N ARG A 18 7.94 -18.53 -8.63
CA ARG A 18 8.91 -18.23 -9.68
C ARG A 18 10.21 -17.59 -9.19
N GLY A 19 10.17 -16.96 -8.03
CA GLY A 19 11.23 -16.06 -7.59
C GLY A 19 11.26 -14.76 -8.41
N THR A 20 11.89 -13.73 -7.87
CA THR A 20 11.95 -12.40 -8.51
C THR A 20 12.57 -12.47 -9.91
N HIS A 21 13.73 -13.11 -10.07
CA HIS A 21 14.37 -13.25 -11.37
C HIS A 21 13.48 -14.01 -12.38
N GLY A 22 12.85 -15.12 -11.94
CA GLY A 22 12.00 -15.94 -12.81
C GLY A 22 10.81 -15.18 -13.37
N ILE A 23 10.07 -14.46 -12.51
CA ILE A 23 8.88 -13.72 -12.95
C ILE A 23 9.22 -12.56 -13.88
N PHE A 24 10.34 -11.84 -13.65
CA PHE A 24 10.80 -10.79 -14.56
C PHE A 24 11.20 -11.34 -15.92
N MET A 25 11.86 -12.49 -15.96
CA MET A 25 12.16 -13.16 -17.24
C MET A 25 10.90 -13.63 -17.97
N ASP A 26 9.86 -14.03 -17.25
CA ASP A 26 8.61 -14.49 -17.84
C ASP A 26 7.84 -13.35 -18.54
N MET A 27 7.97 -12.09 -18.09
CA MET A 27 7.40 -10.94 -18.80
C MET A 27 7.91 -10.83 -20.25
N PHE A 28 9.16 -11.24 -20.51
CA PHE A 28 9.77 -11.20 -21.84
C PHE A 28 9.63 -12.51 -22.62
N ARG A 29 9.77 -13.66 -21.93
CA ARG A 29 9.83 -14.98 -22.59
C ARG A 29 8.48 -15.61 -22.81
N GLN A 30 7.52 -15.38 -21.91
CA GLN A 30 6.20 -16.01 -21.97
C GLN A 30 5.08 -15.12 -21.39
N PRO A 31 4.95 -13.87 -21.88
CA PRO A 31 4.02 -12.89 -21.30
C PRO A 31 2.58 -13.39 -21.23
N GLY A 32 2.11 -14.08 -22.27
CA GLY A 32 0.74 -14.61 -22.33
C GLY A 32 0.47 -15.66 -21.24
N LYS A 33 1.44 -16.53 -20.95
CA LYS A 33 1.29 -17.52 -19.86
C LYS A 33 1.32 -16.86 -18.48
N LEU A 34 2.16 -15.83 -18.33
CA LEU A 34 2.21 -15.06 -17.10
C LEU A 34 0.87 -14.38 -16.82
N LEU A 35 0.31 -13.68 -17.81
CA LEU A 35 -1.01 -13.04 -17.70
C LEU A 35 -2.12 -14.06 -17.38
N GLU A 36 -2.15 -15.19 -18.08
CA GLU A 36 -3.11 -16.26 -17.79
C GLU A 36 -3.00 -16.80 -16.36
N ALA A 37 -1.78 -17.03 -15.89
CA ALA A 37 -1.55 -17.51 -14.52
C ALA A 37 -2.02 -16.50 -13.47
N MET A 38 -1.77 -15.20 -13.69
CA MET A 38 -2.23 -14.13 -12.79
C MET A 38 -3.76 -14.03 -12.77
N GLU A 39 -4.43 -14.12 -13.92
CA GLU A 39 -5.89 -14.12 -13.98
C GLU A 39 -6.50 -15.27 -13.17
N ARG A 40 -5.90 -16.46 -13.21
CA ARG A 40 -6.36 -17.61 -12.41
C ARG A 40 -6.17 -17.42 -10.90
N LEU A 41 -5.23 -16.57 -10.49
CA LEU A 41 -4.99 -16.26 -9.07
C LEU A 41 -5.98 -15.23 -8.50
N VAL A 42 -6.57 -14.37 -9.33
CA VAL A 42 -7.51 -13.34 -8.86
C VAL A 42 -8.58 -13.89 -7.92
N PRO A 43 -9.40 -14.91 -8.30
CA PRO A 43 -10.45 -15.43 -7.41
C PRO A 43 -9.89 -16.10 -6.14
N LEU A 44 -8.68 -16.63 -6.20
CA LEU A 44 -8.03 -17.24 -5.03
C LEU A 44 -7.59 -16.19 -4.01
N GLU A 45 -7.03 -15.07 -4.48
CA GLU A 45 -6.61 -13.97 -3.61
C GLU A 45 -7.82 -13.25 -3.00
N VAL A 46 -8.90 -13.04 -3.73
CA VAL A 46 -10.16 -12.52 -3.17
C VAL A 46 -10.68 -13.44 -2.09
N LYS A 47 -10.85 -14.74 -2.40
CA LYS A 47 -11.33 -15.74 -1.43
C LYS A 47 -10.47 -15.80 -0.17
N ARG A 48 -9.15 -15.71 -0.31
CA ARG A 48 -8.20 -15.71 0.81
C ARG A 48 -8.41 -14.50 1.72
N GLY A 49 -8.52 -13.32 1.15
CA GLY A 49 -8.79 -12.08 1.89
C GLY A 49 -10.12 -12.14 2.64
N VAL A 50 -11.19 -12.53 1.95
CA VAL A 50 -12.54 -12.67 2.53
C VAL A 50 -12.55 -13.67 3.69
N ALA A 51 -11.95 -14.83 3.49
CA ALA A 51 -11.89 -15.87 4.54
C ALA A 51 -11.18 -15.37 5.79
N GLY A 52 -10.05 -14.67 5.64
CA GLY A 52 -9.32 -14.08 6.77
C GLY A 52 -10.13 -12.99 7.49
N ALA A 53 -10.71 -12.07 6.74
CA ALA A 53 -11.54 -10.99 7.29
C ALA A 53 -12.74 -11.54 8.07
N THR A 54 -13.43 -12.54 7.51
CA THR A 54 -14.57 -13.20 8.15
C THR A 54 -14.15 -13.93 9.43
N ALA A 55 -13.07 -14.70 9.39
CA ALA A 55 -12.60 -15.46 10.54
C ALA A 55 -12.20 -14.57 11.73
N ASN A 56 -11.66 -13.38 11.45
CA ASN A 56 -11.20 -12.44 12.47
C ASN A 56 -12.23 -11.34 12.81
N GLY A 57 -13.35 -11.26 12.10
CA GLY A 57 -14.38 -10.25 12.32
C GLY A 57 -13.94 -8.81 12.03
N VAL A 58 -12.91 -8.60 11.21
CA VAL A 58 -12.37 -7.28 10.86
C VAL A 58 -12.40 -7.11 9.34
N PRO A 59 -13.19 -6.16 8.80
CA PRO A 59 -13.38 -6.01 7.35
C PRO A 59 -12.24 -5.25 6.67
N ILE A 60 -11.00 -5.44 7.10
CA ILE A 60 -9.81 -4.83 6.49
C ILE A 60 -8.84 -5.95 6.10
N VAL A 61 -8.42 -5.97 4.85
CA VAL A 61 -7.45 -6.92 4.31
C VAL A 61 -6.15 -6.21 3.96
N PHE A 62 -5.06 -6.63 4.61
CA PHE A 62 -3.72 -6.14 4.33
C PHE A 62 -3.17 -6.76 3.05
N MET A 63 -2.64 -5.92 2.17
CA MET A 63 -2.07 -6.32 0.88
C MET A 63 -0.68 -5.72 0.70
N PRO A 64 0.40 -6.44 1.04
CA PRO A 64 1.75 -5.98 0.75
C PRO A 64 2.02 -6.04 -0.76
N LEU A 65 2.52 -4.92 -1.31
CA LEU A 65 2.80 -4.74 -2.74
C LEU A 65 4.32 -4.63 -2.95
N HIS A 66 4.95 -5.76 -3.25
CA HIS A 66 6.41 -5.88 -3.24
C HIS A 66 7.06 -5.43 -4.55
N LYS A 67 6.43 -5.68 -5.71
CA LYS A 67 7.10 -5.53 -7.01
C LYS A 67 6.46 -4.49 -7.93
N GLY A 68 5.43 -3.78 -7.47
CA GLY A 68 4.76 -2.72 -8.23
C GLY A 68 5.48 -1.37 -8.22
N ALA A 69 6.46 -1.18 -7.33
CA ALA A 69 7.14 0.09 -7.12
C ALA A 69 7.90 0.58 -8.36
N ASP A 70 8.12 1.90 -8.43
CA ASP A 70 8.82 2.59 -9.50
C ASP A 70 10.22 2.02 -9.79
N GLY A 71 10.91 1.53 -8.76
CA GLY A 71 12.24 0.93 -8.88
C GLY A 71 12.27 -0.52 -9.36
N PHE A 72 11.13 -1.21 -9.43
CA PHE A 72 11.06 -2.63 -9.81
C PHE A 72 10.73 -2.85 -11.28
N MET A 73 9.82 -2.05 -11.84
CA MET A 73 9.39 -2.22 -13.23
C MET A 73 9.04 -0.87 -13.87
N SER A 74 9.07 -0.81 -15.22
CA SER A 74 8.64 0.37 -15.94
C SER A 74 7.13 0.63 -15.75
N TYR A 75 6.67 1.82 -16.14
CA TYR A 75 5.24 2.13 -16.12
C TYR A 75 4.44 1.17 -17.02
N GLU A 76 4.92 0.89 -18.23
CA GLU A 76 4.26 -0.01 -19.18
C GLU A 76 4.18 -1.44 -18.65
N GLN A 77 5.22 -1.89 -17.94
CA GLN A 77 5.21 -3.21 -17.30
C GLN A 77 4.22 -3.26 -16.14
N PHE A 78 4.15 -2.20 -15.33
CA PHE A 78 3.16 -2.07 -14.27
C PHE A 78 1.74 -2.10 -14.84
N ASP A 79 1.45 -1.30 -15.85
CA ASP A 79 0.15 -1.20 -16.50
C ASP A 79 -0.26 -2.50 -17.21
N THR A 80 0.70 -3.27 -17.70
CA THR A 80 0.44 -4.54 -18.40
C THR A 80 0.35 -5.74 -17.44
N PHE A 81 1.31 -5.88 -16.52
CA PHE A 81 1.48 -7.12 -15.75
C PHE A 81 1.08 -7.00 -14.28
N TYR A 82 1.05 -5.81 -13.70
CA TYR A 82 0.80 -5.67 -12.28
C TYR A 82 -0.59 -5.15 -11.95
N TRP A 83 -0.91 -3.97 -12.46
CA TRP A 83 -2.13 -3.24 -12.12
C TRP A 83 -3.42 -3.95 -12.50
N PRO A 84 -3.61 -4.52 -13.71
CA PRO A 84 -4.90 -5.06 -14.12
C PRO A 84 -5.42 -6.17 -13.21
N THR A 85 -4.57 -7.10 -12.78
CA THR A 85 -4.97 -8.20 -11.90
C THR A 85 -5.06 -7.77 -10.44
N LEU A 86 -4.19 -6.86 -9.98
CA LEU A 86 -4.31 -6.25 -8.66
C LEU A 86 -5.64 -5.50 -8.52
N LYS A 87 -6.01 -4.67 -9.51
CA LYS A 87 -7.29 -3.96 -9.53
C LYS A 87 -8.48 -4.91 -9.41
N LYS A 88 -8.47 -6.05 -10.11
CA LYS A 88 -9.52 -7.06 -10.00
C LYS A 88 -9.62 -7.65 -8.58
N VAL A 89 -8.50 -7.90 -7.92
CA VAL A 89 -8.51 -8.38 -6.52
C VAL A 89 -9.07 -7.31 -5.60
N ILE A 90 -8.64 -6.04 -5.74
CA ILE A 90 -9.17 -4.92 -4.98
C ILE A 90 -10.68 -4.80 -5.14
N LEU A 91 -11.18 -4.79 -6.38
CA LEU A 91 -12.62 -4.66 -6.65
C LEU A 91 -13.41 -5.86 -6.10
N GLY A 92 -12.89 -7.08 -6.25
CA GLY A 92 -13.53 -8.28 -5.70
C GLY A 92 -13.62 -8.24 -4.16
N LEU A 93 -12.61 -7.71 -3.45
CA LEU A 93 -12.68 -7.50 -2.00
C LEU A 93 -13.70 -6.41 -1.63
N VAL A 94 -13.75 -5.32 -2.38
CA VAL A 94 -14.71 -4.23 -2.17
C VAL A 94 -16.16 -4.69 -2.38
N GLU A 95 -16.42 -5.53 -3.38
CA GLU A 95 -17.73 -6.14 -3.65
C GLU A 95 -18.22 -7.01 -2.46
N GLU A 96 -17.30 -7.64 -1.76
CA GLU A 96 -17.57 -8.43 -0.53
C GLU A 96 -17.64 -7.54 0.74
N GLY A 97 -17.64 -6.21 0.61
CA GLY A 97 -17.74 -5.28 1.74
C GLY A 97 -16.45 -5.12 2.54
N ILE A 98 -15.32 -5.52 1.99
CA ILE A 98 -14.00 -5.45 2.63
C ILE A 98 -13.25 -4.21 2.15
N VAL A 99 -12.47 -3.61 3.04
CA VAL A 99 -11.56 -2.49 2.76
C VAL A 99 -10.15 -3.04 2.52
N PRO A 100 -9.63 -3.03 1.28
CA PRO A 100 -8.24 -3.34 1.01
C PRO A 100 -7.32 -2.24 1.58
N MET A 101 -6.32 -2.63 2.35
CA MET A 101 -5.23 -1.78 2.82
C MET A 101 -3.96 -2.15 2.05
N LEU A 102 -3.61 -1.32 1.10
CA LEU A 102 -2.59 -1.55 0.08
C LEU A 102 -1.27 -0.95 0.57
N PHE A 103 -0.37 -1.79 1.04
CA PHE A 103 0.95 -1.35 1.49
C PHE A 103 1.91 -1.27 0.30
N ALA A 104 2.06 -0.07 -0.24
CA ALA A 104 2.86 0.26 -1.40
C ALA A 104 4.34 0.46 -0.99
N GLU A 105 5.08 -0.65 -0.89
CA GLU A 105 6.49 -0.66 -0.54
C GLU A 105 7.35 0.00 -1.64
N GLY A 106 8.20 0.94 -1.25
CA GLY A 106 9.00 1.76 -2.18
C GLY A 106 8.25 2.98 -2.68
N GLY A 107 8.65 3.51 -3.84
CA GLY A 107 8.04 4.69 -4.46
C GLY A 107 6.94 4.32 -5.45
N TYR A 108 5.83 5.06 -5.42
CA TYR A 108 4.69 4.91 -6.33
C TYR A 108 4.32 6.21 -7.04
N ASN A 109 5.23 7.18 -7.10
CA ASN A 109 4.95 8.50 -7.68
C ASN A 109 4.45 8.41 -9.13
N SER A 110 5.09 7.60 -9.97
CA SER A 110 4.68 7.42 -11.36
C SER A 110 3.42 6.55 -11.52
N ARG A 111 2.91 5.94 -10.47
CA ARG A 111 1.73 5.06 -10.47
C ARG A 111 0.45 5.79 -10.04
N LEU A 112 0.55 6.95 -9.39
CA LEU A 112 -0.58 7.65 -8.75
C LEU A 112 -1.77 7.83 -9.71
N GLU A 113 -1.51 8.21 -10.96
CA GLU A 113 -2.57 8.37 -11.97
C GLU A 113 -3.27 7.06 -12.34
N ALA A 114 -2.52 5.94 -12.43
CA ALA A 114 -3.09 4.64 -12.76
C ALA A 114 -3.96 4.08 -11.63
N ILE A 115 -3.53 4.28 -10.37
CA ILE A 115 -4.18 3.68 -9.20
C ILE A 115 -5.36 4.47 -8.64
N LYS A 116 -5.63 5.67 -9.15
CA LYS A 116 -6.77 6.50 -8.71
C LYS A 116 -8.14 5.97 -9.14
N ASP A 117 -8.20 5.15 -10.19
CA ASP A 117 -9.45 4.63 -10.75
C ASP A 117 -9.98 3.44 -9.93
N LEU A 118 -10.41 3.76 -8.70
CA LEU A 118 -11.03 2.84 -7.74
C LEU A 118 -12.29 3.48 -7.12
N PRO A 119 -13.22 2.68 -6.57
CA PRO A 119 -14.40 3.20 -5.89
C PRO A 119 -14.04 4.10 -4.70
N SER A 120 -14.63 5.32 -4.68
CA SER A 120 -14.32 6.32 -3.64
C SER A 120 -14.67 5.82 -2.24
N GLY A 121 -13.75 6.07 -1.29
CA GLY A 121 -13.91 5.74 0.13
C GLY A 121 -13.85 4.24 0.44
N LYS A 122 -13.33 3.41 -0.47
CA LYS A 122 -13.32 1.95 -0.32
C LYS A 122 -11.94 1.33 -0.12
N VAL A 123 -10.86 2.13 -0.24
CA VAL A 123 -9.49 1.62 -0.15
C VAL A 123 -8.62 2.51 0.74
N ILE A 124 -7.59 1.91 1.33
CA ILE A 124 -6.53 2.60 2.06
C ILE A 124 -5.22 2.36 1.30
N TRP A 125 -4.56 3.43 0.89
CA TRP A 125 -3.20 3.38 0.35
C TRP A 125 -2.18 3.74 1.44
N HIS A 126 -1.42 2.76 1.89
CA HIS A 126 -0.32 2.95 2.82
C HIS A 126 0.98 3.08 2.03
N PHE A 127 1.59 4.27 2.05
CA PHE A 127 2.79 4.59 1.28
C PHE A 127 4.06 4.56 2.13
N ASP A 128 5.14 4.07 1.53
CA ASP A 128 6.51 4.10 2.07
C ASP A 128 7.24 5.38 1.59
N ARG A 129 7.71 5.41 0.35
CA ARG A 129 8.56 6.49 -0.19
C ARG A 129 7.87 7.38 -1.22
N THR A 130 6.59 7.29 -1.32
CA THR A 130 5.80 8.13 -2.21
C THR A 130 5.71 9.55 -1.66
N ASP A 131 5.76 10.54 -2.53
CA ASP A 131 5.49 11.94 -2.18
C ASP A 131 4.03 12.09 -1.73
N MET A 132 3.83 12.41 -0.47
CA MET A 132 2.51 12.45 0.14
C MET A 132 1.66 13.63 -0.32
N ALA A 133 2.28 14.73 -0.73
CA ALA A 133 1.55 15.87 -1.31
C ALA A 133 0.99 15.50 -2.69
N GLN A 134 1.81 14.82 -3.53
CA GLN A 134 1.35 14.31 -4.81
C GLN A 134 0.27 13.22 -4.63
N ALA A 135 0.45 12.31 -3.67
CA ALA A 135 -0.54 11.29 -3.34
C ALA A 135 -1.88 11.93 -2.92
N LYS A 136 -1.85 12.96 -2.06
CA LYS A 136 -3.05 13.71 -1.66
C LYS A 136 -3.72 14.39 -2.86
N GLY A 137 -2.95 15.03 -3.73
CA GLY A 137 -3.47 15.69 -4.93
C GLY A 137 -4.13 14.73 -5.91
N SER A 138 -3.59 13.49 -6.05
CA SER A 138 -4.11 12.50 -7.00
C SER A 138 -5.21 11.61 -6.43
N LEU A 139 -5.15 11.25 -5.15
CA LEU A 139 -5.98 10.22 -4.53
C LEU A 139 -6.91 10.72 -3.43
N GLY A 140 -6.70 11.96 -2.92
CA GLY A 140 -7.39 12.47 -1.73
C GLY A 140 -8.91 12.47 -1.79
N ASP A 141 -9.49 12.56 -2.99
CA ASP A 141 -10.94 12.51 -3.21
C ASP A 141 -11.49 11.08 -3.34
N THR A 142 -10.62 10.07 -3.48
CA THR A 142 -11.03 8.69 -3.77
C THR A 142 -10.58 7.68 -2.72
N ALA A 143 -9.47 7.90 -2.04
CA ALA A 143 -8.89 6.93 -1.12
C ALA A 143 -8.48 7.56 0.21
N CYS A 144 -8.45 6.75 1.26
CA CYS A 144 -7.72 7.08 2.48
C CYS A 144 -6.23 6.88 2.22
N ILE A 145 -5.41 7.86 2.62
CA ILE A 145 -3.96 7.85 2.48
C ILE A 145 -3.34 7.60 3.86
N MET A 146 -2.40 6.67 3.95
CA MET A 146 -1.73 6.29 5.18
C MET A 146 -0.22 6.35 5.00
N GLY A 147 0.50 6.68 6.05
CA GLY A 147 1.98 6.76 6.07
C GLY A 147 2.42 8.17 6.40
N ASN A 148 3.64 8.59 6.09
CA ASN A 148 4.80 7.79 5.68
C ASN A 148 6.03 8.24 6.49
N VAL A 149 5.91 8.20 7.83
CA VAL A 149 7.06 8.53 8.68
C VAL A 149 8.21 7.55 8.39
N PRO A 150 9.39 8.03 7.95
CA PRO A 150 10.49 7.14 7.59
C PRO A 150 10.98 6.30 8.77
N ALA A 151 11.11 4.97 8.59
CA ALA A 151 11.65 4.09 9.62
C ALA A 151 13.06 4.51 10.06
N SER A 152 13.89 5.04 9.14
CA SER A 152 15.21 5.59 9.47
C SER A 152 15.15 6.78 10.43
N LEU A 153 14.13 7.63 10.32
CA LEU A 153 13.91 8.74 11.24
C LEU A 153 13.52 8.24 12.64
N LEU A 154 12.72 7.18 12.71
CA LEU A 154 12.33 6.55 13.98
C LEU A 154 13.51 5.83 14.64
N PHE A 155 14.51 5.38 13.88
CA PHE A 155 15.70 4.71 14.39
C PHE A 155 16.79 5.69 14.81
N SER A 156 17.13 6.66 13.95
CA SER A 156 18.33 7.52 14.11
C SER A 156 18.05 9.01 14.32
N GLY A 157 16.79 9.45 14.20
CA GLY A 157 16.40 10.83 14.45
C GLY A 157 16.20 11.15 15.94
N THR A 158 15.90 12.42 16.23
CA THR A 158 15.49 12.88 17.56
C THR A 158 13.96 12.99 17.66
N PRO A 159 13.38 12.98 18.88
CA PRO A 159 11.94 13.19 19.06
C PRO A 159 11.45 14.51 18.45
N GLU A 160 12.26 15.56 18.46
CA GLU A 160 11.94 16.85 17.87
C GLU A 160 11.85 16.78 16.34
N GLU A 161 12.80 16.10 15.69
CA GLU A 161 12.79 15.87 14.23
C GLU A 161 11.59 15.03 13.82
N VAL A 162 11.25 13.99 14.58
CA VAL A 162 10.06 13.16 14.36
C VAL A 162 8.79 13.98 14.49
N THR A 163 8.67 14.79 15.56
CA THR A 163 7.51 15.66 15.77
C THR A 163 7.33 16.64 14.62
N GLN A 164 8.41 17.32 14.22
CA GLN A 164 8.38 18.27 13.10
C GLN A 164 7.96 17.60 11.77
N TYR A 165 8.47 16.40 11.50
CA TYR A 165 8.09 15.63 10.31
C TYR A 165 6.59 15.28 10.33
N CYS A 166 6.09 14.80 11.47
CA CYS A 166 4.69 14.43 11.63
C CYS A 166 3.76 15.65 11.50
N GLU A 167 4.12 16.79 12.09
CA GLU A 167 3.39 18.06 11.96
C GLU A 167 3.26 18.46 10.50
N GLN A 168 4.38 18.55 9.76
CA GLN A 168 4.39 18.88 8.34
C GLN A 168 3.56 17.93 7.50
N LEU A 169 3.63 16.62 7.82
CA LEU A 169 2.87 15.59 7.12
C LEU A 169 1.36 15.74 7.36
N ILE A 170 0.95 16.00 8.61
CA ILE A 170 -0.45 16.23 8.98
C ILE A 170 -0.98 17.50 8.29
N GLU A 171 -0.22 18.59 8.30
CA GLU A 171 -0.58 19.82 7.61
C GLU A 171 -0.76 19.64 6.11
N THR A 172 0.14 18.85 5.48
CA THR A 172 0.14 18.61 4.03
C THR A 172 -0.98 17.68 3.58
N VAL A 173 -1.23 16.61 4.32
CA VAL A 173 -2.09 15.49 3.88
C VAL A 173 -3.41 15.44 4.67
N GLY A 174 -3.42 15.90 5.92
CA GLY A 174 -4.54 15.77 6.84
C GLY A 174 -5.75 16.63 6.48
N THR A 175 -5.52 17.80 5.86
CA THR A 175 -6.59 18.73 5.53
C THR A 175 -7.71 18.07 4.71
N GLY A 176 -8.95 18.21 5.18
CA GLY A 176 -10.12 17.58 4.55
C GLY A 176 -10.34 16.12 4.91
N GLY A 177 -9.51 15.56 5.81
CA GLY A 177 -9.64 14.15 6.26
C GLY A 177 -9.08 13.12 5.28
N GLY A 178 -9.42 11.83 5.52
CA GLY A 178 -8.94 10.73 4.68
C GLY A 178 -7.45 10.45 4.83
N PHE A 179 -6.85 10.78 5.97
CA PHE A 179 -5.44 10.55 6.28
C PHE A 179 -5.27 9.75 7.58
N ILE A 180 -4.32 8.83 7.58
CA ILE A 180 -3.86 8.08 8.75
C ILE A 180 -2.36 8.28 8.88
N LEU A 181 -1.93 8.95 9.96
CA LEU A 181 -0.49 9.06 10.28
C LEU A 181 0.04 7.68 10.68
N ALA A 182 1.06 7.23 9.98
CA ALA A 182 1.72 5.95 10.24
C ALA A 182 3.17 5.99 9.77
N GLU A 183 3.93 4.96 10.13
CA GLU A 183 5.23 4.67 9.52
C GLU A 183 5.10 4.41 8.02
N GLY A 184 6.17 4.64 7.27
CA GLY A 184 6.22 4.34 5.83
C GLY A 184 6.63 2.90 5.53
N ALA A 185 7.34 2.24 6.44
CA ALA A 185 7.84 0.88 6.29
C ALA A 185 7.81 0.13 7.61
N VAL A 186 8.02 -1.18 7.56
CA VAL A 186 8.16 -2.01 8.77
C VAL A 186 9.26 -1.45 9.66
N ILE A 187 8.97 -1.28 10.93
CA ILE A 187 9.92 -0.82 11.94
C ILE A 187 10.62 -2.06 12.51
N ASP A 188 11.82 -2.37 12.03
CA ASP A 188 12.65 -3.44 12.59
C ASP A 188 13.29 -2.98 13.89
N GLU A 189 13.79 -1.72 13.92
CA GLU A 189 14.37 -1.07 15.06
C GLU A 189 13.90 0.38 15.14
N GLY A 190 13.53 0.84 16.32
CA GLY A 190 13.11 2.23 16.56
C GLY A 190 13.36 2.63 18.00
N GLN A 191 13.69 3.91 18.23
CA GLN A 191 13.84 4.43 19.58
C GLN A 191 12.44 4.63 20.18
N PRO A 192 12.18 4.13 21.40
CA PRO A 192 10.87 4.27 22.05
C PRO A 192 10.40 5.74 22.12
N GLU A 193 11.32 6.67 22.34
CA GLU A 193 11.05 8.10 22.43
C GLU A 193 10.57 8.66 21.08
N ASN A 194 11.11 8.17 19.97
CA ASN A 194 10.73 8.57 18.63
C ASN A 194 9.32 8.02 18.26
N ILE A 195 9.04 6.77 18.66
CA ILE A 195 7.70 6.19 18.49
C ILE A 195 6.67 6.96 19.32
N GLN A 196 7.01 7.30 20.56
CA GLN A 196 6.15 8.13 21.41
C GLN A 196 5.90 9.52 20.77
N ALA A 197 6.92 10.13 20.17
CA ALA A 197 6.80 11.42 19.49
C ALA A 197 5.78 11.38 18.34
N VAL A 198 5.71 10.30 17.56
CA VAL A 198 4.65 10.11 16.52
C VAL A 198 3.26 10.14 17.14
N VAL A 199 3.06 9.42 18.25
CA VAL A 199 1.78 9.34 18.94
C VAL A 199 1.36 10.70 19.51
N GLU A 200 2.28 11.42 20.12
CA GLU A 200 1.99 12.75 20.68
C GLU A 200 1.76 13.79 19.57
N ALA A 201 2.50 13.72 18.46
CA ALA A 201 2.26 14.56 17.31
C ALA A 201 0.85 14.33 16.72
N ALA A 202 0.43 13.06 16.59
CA ALA A 202 -0.92 12.74 16.13
C ALA A 202 -2.01 13.33 17.04
N LYS A 203 -1.82 13.31 18.37
CA LYS A 203 -2.76 13.91 19.34
C LYS A 203 -2.78 15.44 19.29
N SER A 204 -1.61 16.06 19.07
CA SER A 204 -1.45 17.52 19.12
C SER A 204 -1.89 18.20 17.83
N TYR A 205 -1.58 17.62 16.69
CA TYR A 205 -1.78 18.24 15.36
C TYR A 205 -2.88 17.54 14.54
N GLY A 206 -3.26 16.29 14.87
CA GLY A 206 -4.27 15.51 14.14
C GLY A 206 -5.71 15.83 14.54
N VAL A 207 -5.99 17.05 14.99
CA VAL A 207 -7.34 17.50 15.37
C VAL A 207 -7.93 18.28 14.18
N TYR A 208 -9.04 17.81 13.62
CA TYR A 208 -9.74 18.40 12.48
C TYR A 208 -11.08 19.00 12.88
#